data_a7dd5f10da1185da479b3a87728f665a
#
_entry.id   a7dd5f10da1185da479b3a87728f665a
#
_cell.length_a   1.000
_cell.length_b   1.000
_cell.length_c   1.000
_cell.angle_alpha   90.00
_cell.angle_beta   90.00
_cell.angle_gamma   90.00
#
_symmetry.space_group_name_H-M   'P 1'
#
loop_
_entity.id
_entity.type
_entity.pdbx_description
1 polymer ?
#
loop_
_entity_poly.entity_id
_entity_poly.type
_entity_poly.pdbx_seq_one_letter_code
_entity_poly.pdbx_strand_id
1 'polypeptide(L)'
;MPKMSGSARREQVLSIAAEEFARSGLHGASVESIARQAGITQPYVFRIFGTKQALFLEVMAASFDWLTESMREAAGESTGRAALASMGARYYELLGDRTALL
;
A
#
# COMPACT_ATOMS: atom_id res chain seq x y z
N MET A 1 -15.72 -17.81 14.23
CA MET A 1 -15.24 -16.89 13.19
C MET A 1 -14.67 -17.67 12.03
N PRO A 2 -15.10 -17.41 10.82
CA PRO A 2 -14.47 -18.07 9.68
C PRO A 2 -13.00 -17.65 9.55
N LYS A 3 -12.18 -18.57 9.12
CA LYS A 3 -10.78 -18.27 8.86
C LYS A 3 -10.66 -17.32 7.68
N MET A 4 -9.78 -16.36 7.80
CA MET A 4 -9.43 -15.47 6.70
C MET A 4 -8.70 -16.28 5.63
N SER A 5 -9.03 -16.07 4.36
CA SER A 5 -8.32 -16.70 3.26
C SER A 5 -6.87 -16.23 3.20
N GLY A 6 -6.01 -16.97 2.52
CA GLY A 6 -4.62 -16.58 2.32
C GLY A 6 -4.49 -15.23 1.62
N SER A 7 -5.29 -14.99 0.59
CA SER A 7 -5.25 -13.70 -0.13
C SER A 7 -5.78 -12.57 0.73
N ALA A 8 -6.82 -12.79 1.52
CA ALA A 8 -7.33 -11.76 2.44
C ALA A 8 -6.31 -11.43 3.52
N ARG A 9 -5.60 -12.44 4.04
CA ARG A 9 -4.55 -12.23 5.03
C ARG A 9 -3.39 -11.43 4.43
N ARG A 10 -2.99 -11.76 3.21
CA ARG A 10 -1.94 -11.04 2.50
C ARG A 10 -2.30 -9.57 2.34
N GLU A 11 -3.52 -9.27 1.92
CA GLU A 11 -4.01 -7.90 1.78
C GLU A 11 -4.03 -7.17 3.11
N GLN A 12 -4.44 -7.83 4.18
CA GLN A 12 -4.44 -7.26 5.52
C GLN A 12 -3.03 -6.86 5.95
N VAL A 13 -2.06 -7.75 5.74
CA VAL A 13 -0.67 -7.47 6.12
C VAL A 13 -0.10 -6.33 5.29
N LEU A 14 -0.39 -6.28 3.99
CA LEU A 14 0.06 -5.18 3.12
C LEU A 14 -0.49 -3.84 3.59
N SER A 15 -1.76 -3.79 3.97
CA SER A 15 -2.39 -2.56 4.46
C SER A 15 -1.74 -2.07 5.76
N ILE A 16 -1.52 -2.97 6.69
CA ILE A 16 -0.87 -2.66 7.97
C ILE A 16 0.58 -2.22 7.73
N ALA A 17 1.29 -2.94 6.86
CA ALA A 17 2.68 -2.63 6.53
C ALA A 17 2.81 -1.27 5.86
N ALA A 18 1.86 -0.90 4.99
CA ALA A 18 1.87 0.40 4.34
C ALA A 18 1.86 1.54 5.37
N GLU A 19 1.02 1.43 6.39
CA GLU A 19 0.99 2.42 7.46
C GLU A 19 2.27 2.44 8.28
N GLU A 20 2.81 1.26 8.59
CA GLU A 20 4.05 1.16 9.35
C GLU A 20 5.22 1.78 8.59
N PHE A 21 5.36 1.46 7.30
CA PHE A 21 6.42 2.03 6.47
C PHE A 21 6.23 3.53 6.24
N ALA A 22 4.99 3.99 6.13
CA ALA A 22 4.71 5.43 5.97
C ALA A 22 5.16 6.23 7.18
N ARG A 23 5.00 5.67 8.39
CA ARG A 23 5.42 6.34 9.62
C ARG A 23 6.92 6.28 9.86
N SER A 24 7.54 5.15 9.56
CA SER A 24 8.88 4.84 10.06
C SER A 24 9.91 4.57 8.96
N GLY A 25 9.50 4.52 7.70
CA GLY A 25 10.39 4.17 6.58
C GLY A 25 10.79 2.70 6.60
N LEU A 26 11.56 2.29 5.61
CA LEU A 26 12.00 0.90 5.49
C LEU A 26 12.83 0.46 6.71
N HIS A 27 13.81 1.26 7.09
CA HIS A 27 14.74 0.87 8.15
C HIS A 27 14.13 0.99 9.54
N GLY A 28 13.23 1.94 9.75
CA GLY A 28 12.61 2.15 11.05
C GLY A 28 11.38 1.29 11.32
N ALA A 29 10.78 0.71 10.28
CA ALA A 29 9.57 -0.08 10.44
C ALA A 29 9.87 -1.43 11.11
N SER A 30 8.91 -1.88 11.94
CA SER A 30 9.05 -3.11 12.72
C SER A 30 8.13 -4.19 12.16
N VAL A 31 8.72 -5.29 11.68
CA VAL A 31 7.94 -6.46 11.23
C VAL A 31 7.22 -7.10 12.42
N GLU A 32 7.81 -7.06 13.60
CA GLU A 32 7.14 -7.52 14.82
C GLU A 32 5.85 -6.74 15.08
N SER A 33 5.90 -5.42 14.93
CA SER A 33 4.72 -4.57 15.08
C SER A 33 3.66 -4.88 14.03
N ILE A 34 4.07 -5.08 12.79
CA ILE A 34 3.17 -5.44 11.69
C ILE A 34 2.46 -6.77 12.02
N ALA A 35 3.23 -7.77 12.43
CA ALA A 35 2.69 -9.09 12.79
C ALA A 35 1.69 -9.00 13.93
N ARG A 36 2.03 -8.24 14.97
CA ARG A 36 1.16 -8.05 16.13
C ARG A 36 -0.16 -7.40 15.73
N GLN A 37 -0.11 -6.37 14.90
CA GLN A 37 -1.32 -5.68 14.44
C GLN A 37 -2.19 -6.58 13.56
N ALA A 38 -1.57 -7.48 12.81
CA ALA A 38 -2.29 -8.44 11.96
C ALA A 38 -2.77 -9.68 12.74
N GLY A 39 -2.36 -9.82 13.99
CA GLY A 39 -2.73 -10.99 14.80
C GLY A 39 -2.04 -12.28 14.38
N ILE A 40 -0.84 -12.17 13.80
CA ILE A 40 -0.05 -13.32 13.34
C ILE A 40 1.37 -13.22 13.92
N THR A 41 2.16 -14.27 13.71
CA THR A 41 3.54 -14.28 14.17
C THR A 41 4.47 -13.63 13.14
N GLN A 42 5.60 -13.13 13.61
CA GLN A 42 6.63 -12.58 12.73
C GLN A 42 7.14 -13.62 11.71
N PRO A 43 7.45 -14.87 12.12
CA PRO A 43 7.81 -15.90 11.12
C PRO A 43 6.75 -16.13 10.06
N TYR A 44 5.48 -16.00 10.39
CA TYR A 44 4.40 -16.13 9.40
C TYR A 44 4.43 -15.01 8.37
N VAL A 45 4.72 -13.78 8.80
CA VAL A 45 4.92 -12.65 7.88
C VAL A 45 6.05 -12.97 6.90
N PHE A 46 7.17 -13.46 7.39
CA PHE A 46 8.31 -13.81 6.54
C PHE A 46 8.00 -14.99 5.62
N ARG A 47 7.13 -15.91 6.06
CA ARG A 47 6.69 -17.01 5.19
C ARG A 47 5.90 -16.48 3.99
N ILE A 48 5.05 -15.46 4.21
CA ILE A 48 4.23 -14.89 3.13
C ILE A 48 5.10 -14.05 2.18
N PHE A 49 5.99 -13.22 2.71
CA PHE A 49 6.66 -12.17 1.91
C PHE A 49 8.15 -12.41 1.70
N GLY A 50 8.77 -13.24 2.49
CA GLY A 50 10.19 -13.56 2.37
C GLY A 50 11.07 -12.71 3.26
N THR A 51 11.21 -11.44 2.94
CA THR A 51 12.07 -10.50 3.70
C THR A 51 11.31 -9.20 3.95
N LYS A 52 11.86 -8.38 4.84
CA LYS A 52 11.31 -7.04 5.10
C LYS A 52 11.38 -6.18 3.84
N GLN A 53 12.47 -6.29 3.07
CA GLN A 53 12.63 -5.57 1.82
C GLN A 53 11.61 -6.02 0.78
N ALA A 54 11.36 -7.34 0.68
CA ALA A 54 10.35 -7.87 -0.22
C ALA A 54 8.96 -7.37 0.15
N LEU A 55 8.64 -7.32 1.44
CA LEU A 55 7.39 -6.76 1.93
C LEU A 55 7.26 -5.28 1.54
N PHE A 56 8.33 -4.52 1.75
CA PHE A 56 8.36 -3.10 1.38
C PHE A 56 8.12 -2.90 -0.12
N LEU A 57 8.77 -3.71 -0.96
CA LEU A 57 8.60 -3.61 -2.41
C LEU A 57 7.16 -3.93 -2.83
N GLU A 58 6.52 -4.90 -2.20
CA GLU A 58 5.12 -5.20 -2.49
C GLU A 58 4.19 -4.07 -2.06
N VAL A 59 4.47 -3.45 -0.92
CA VAL A 59 3.71 -2.26 -0.47
C VAL A 59 3.87 -1.13 -1.49
N MET A 60 5.08 -0.91 -1.97
CA MET A 60 5.35 0.12 -2.98
C MET A 60 4.60 -0.17 -4.28
N ALA A 61 4.65 -1.42 -4.75
CA ALA A 61 3.96 -1.82 -5.98
C ALA A 61 2.45 -1.59 -5.84
N ALA A 62 1.86 -1.98 -4.72
CA ALA A 62 0.43 -1.78 -4.48
C ALA A 62 0.08 -0.28 -4.43
N SER A 63 0.95 0.53 -3.85
CA SER A 63 0.75 1.99 -3.78
C SER A 63 0.80 2.61 -5.18
N PHE A 64 1.74 2.19 -6.03
CA PHE A 64 1.81 2.68 -7.39
C PHE A 64 0.63 2.23 -8.23
N ASP A 65 0.16 1.00 -8.07
CA ASP A 65 -1.03 0.51 -8.76
C ASP A 65 -2.26 1.33 -8.38
N TRP A 66 -2.43 1.59 -7.09
CA TRP A 66 -3.52 2.41 -6.58
C TRP A 66 -3.45 3.83 -7.15
N LEU A 67 -2.26 4.42 -7.16
CA LEU A 67 -2.05 5.76 -7.70
C LEU A 67 -2.37 5.80 -9.19
N THR A 68 -1.87 4.83 -9.96
CA THR A 68 -2.12 4.73 -11.39
C THR A 68 -3.60 4.60 -11.68
N GLU A 69 -4.30 3.73 -10.96
CA GLU A 69 -5.74 3.55 -11.15
C GLU A 69 -6.52 4.80 -10.80
N SER A 70 -6.12 5.47 -9.71
CA SER A 70 -6.75 6.71 -9.28
C SER A 70 -6.59 7.82 -10.33
N MET A 71 -5.41 7.90 -10.95
CA MET A 71 -5.15 8.85 -12.03
C MET A 71 -5.96 8.52 -13.27
N ARG A 72 -6.07 7.23 -13.60
CA ARG A 72 -6.85 6.77 -14.76
C ARG A 72 -8.34 7.12 -14.57
N GLU A 73 -8.87 6.90 -13.38
CA GLU A 73 -10.25 7.26 -13.06
C GLU A 73 -10.48 8.77 -13.17
N ALA A 74 -9.53 9.56 -12.66
CA ALA A 74 -9.62 11.02 -12.72
C ALA A 74 -9.62 11.53 -14.15
N ALA A 75 -8.80 10.92 -15.03
CA ALA A 75 -8.77 11.29 -16.44
C ALA A 75 -10.06 10.85 -17.16
N GLY A 76 -10.61 9.70 -16.77
CA GLY A 76 -11.83 9.15 -17.36
C GLY A 76 -11.71 9.02 -18.87
N GLU A 77 -12.69 9.56 -19.60
CA GLU A 77 -12.69 9.61 -21.08
C GLU A 77 -12.08 10.89 -21.62
N SER A 78 -11.64 11.78 -20.73
CA SER A 78 -11.04 13.05 -21.12
C SER A 78 -9.68 12.81 -21.80
N THR A 79 -9.30 13.73 -22.69
CA THR A 79 -8.01 13.67 -23.35
C THR A 79 -7.34 15.05 -23.29
N GLY A 80 -6.06 15.09 -23.58
CA GLY A 80 -5.30 16.33 -23.69
C GLY A 80 -5.28 17.11 -22.40
N ARG A 81 -5.54 18.42 -22.53
CA ARG A 81 -5.45 19.35 -21.41
C ARG A 81 -6.45 19.04 -20.28
N ALA A 82 -7.66 18.64 -20.66
CA ALA A 82 -8.69 18.31 -19.67
C ALA A 82 -8.29 17.10 -18.82
N ALA A 83 -7.73 16.07 -19.46
CA ALA A 83 -7.22 14.90 -18.75
C ALA A 83 -6.09 15.28 -17.80
N LEU A 84 -5.17 16.13 -18.26
CA LEU A 84 -4.05 16.59 -17.44
C LEU A 84 -4.53 17.35 -16.22
N ALA A 85 -5.52 18.23 -16.40
CA ALA A 85 -6.08 19.00 -15.28
C ALA A 85 -6.76 18.08 -14.25
N SER A 86 -7.51 17.08 -14.69
CA SER A 86 -8.16 16.12 -13.80
C SER A 86 -7.15 15.28 -13.05
N MET A 87 -6.11 14.82 -13.73
CA MET A 87 -5.03 14.04 -13.11
C MET A 87 -4.26 14.88 -12.10
N GLY A 88 -3.98 16.15 -12.44
CA GLY A 88 -3.30 17.06 -11.52
C GLY A 88 -4.10 17.31 -10.26
N ALA A 89 -5.41 17.52 -10.39
CA ALA A 89 -6.30 17.73 -9.25
C ALA A 89 -6.29 16.48 -8.33
N ARG A 90 -6.36 15.29 -8.92
CA ARG A 90 -6.32 14.04 -8.15
C ARG A 90 -4.98 13.87 -7.46
N TYR A 91 -3.88 14.23 -8.11
CA TYR A 91 -2.56 14.16 -7.51
C TYR A 91 -2.46 15.04 -6.27
N TYR A 92 -3.02 16.25 -6.33
CA TYR A 92 -3.06 17.14 -5.17
C TYR A 92 -3.85 16.53 -4.02
N GLU A 93 -4.98 15.89 -4.30
CA GLU A 93 -5.75 15.19 -3.27
C GLU A 93 -4.92 14.10 -2.62
N LEU A 94 -4.20 13.33 -3.44
CA LEU A 94 -3.40 12.20 -2.97
C LEU A 94 -2.18 12.64 -2.16
N LEU A 95 -1.66 13.83 -2.37
CA LEU A 95 -0.56 14.37 -1.57
C LEU A 95 -0.94 14.52 -0.09
N GLY A 96 -2.23 14.60 0.22
CA GLY A 96 -2.71 14.62 1.59
C GLY A 96 -2.73 13.24 2.26
N ASP A 97 -2.59 12.18 1.49
CA ASP A 97 -2.59 10.81 2.01
C ASP A 97 -1.19 10.20 1.87
N ARG A 98 -0.39 10.34 2.93
CA ARG A 98 0.99 9.88 2.93
C ARG A 98 1.11 8.37 2.74
N THR A 99 0.13 7.62 3.22
CA THR A 99 0.13 6.17 3.11
C THR A 99 0.04 5.75 1.63
N ALA A 100 -0.78 6.45 0.86
CA ALA A 100 -0.95 6.15 -0.56
C ALA A 100 0.30 6.42 -1.38
N LEU A 101 1.12 7.39 -0.97
CA LEU A 101 2.32 7.83 -1.70
C LEU A 101 3.62 7.34 -1.08
N LEU A 102 3.57 6.33 -0.29
CA LEU A 102 4.70 5.79 0.47
C LEU A 102 5.97 5.60 -0.37
#